data_370f4f61b4b7fb06dd39a8ae31128d6e
#
_entry.id   370f4f61b4b7fb06dd39a8ae31128d6e
#
_cell.length_a   1.000
_cell.length_b   1.000
_cell.length_c   1.000
_cell.angle_alpha   90.00
_cell.angle_beta   90.00
_cell.angle_gamma   90.00
#
_symmetry.space_group_name_H-M   'P 1'
#
loop_
_entity.id
_entity.type
_entity.pdbx_description
1 polymer ?
#
loop_
_entity_poly.entity_id
_entity_poly.type
_entity_poly.pdbx_seq_one_letter_code
_entity_poly.pdbx_strand_id
1 'polypeptide(L)'
;MIELVCADSFIKTFERIHNLKVHKIPLEYSNGKRVLLLMCKCGRSYIALPHCSEAYVQTDLSSFNQQPLFSFVQTSDGNLLCTKDIKWEIRDRVAFSSNVYADKLNFKIDLQEDLMSLFSSNVRRKIRKAKSIGIEIKTTGRHLIRDFYKVYSKRMFELGSPFCSKADVKKILKLKTGKIFVAYLNNQAIGAATLIRRDDKSFENALFATERNFNHFYTSYALHYEMMKFSLQEKAESYYLGRSTRSSSVHNFKRHFSPIEIPLYWSYSHPKKNIRDNKLLKKLWRLLPFRASKFIGKFFYKRIY
;
A
#
# COMPACT_ATOMS: atom_id res chain seq x y z
N MET A 1 19.16 -6.54 8.59
CA MET A 1 18.26 -7.37 9.42
C MET A 1 17.09 -6.46 9.75
N ILE A 2 15.95 -6.63 9.12
CA ILE A 2 14.76 -5.81 9.41
C ILE A 2 14.00 -6.57 10.47
N GLU A 3 14.20 -6.21 11.71
CA GLU A 3 13.27 -6.54 12.79
C GLU A 3 11.98 -5.74 12.55
N LEU A 4 11.12 -6.26 11.72
CA LEU A 4 9.74 -5.82 11.69
C LEU A 4 9.03 -6.50 12.85
N VAL A 5 9.10 -5.88 14.00
CA VAL A 5 8.17 -6.15 15.09
C VAL A 5 6.79 -5.73 14.59
N CYS A 6 6.09 -6.65 13.91
CA CYS A 6 4.65 -6.52 13.75
C CYS A 6 4.04 -6.66 15.15
N ALA A 7 3.96 -5.56 15.86
CA ALA A 7 3.28 -5.52 17.15
C ALA A 7 1.86 -6.08 16.96
N ASP A 8 1.37 -6.84 17.93
CA ASP A 8 -0.02 -7.34 17.94
C ASP A 8 -1.04 -6.23 17.67
N SER A 9 -0.69 -4.98 18.00
CA SER A 9 -1.46 -3.78 17.66
C SER A 9 -1.62 -3.56 16.16
N PHE A 10 -0.58 -3.82 15.33
CA PHE A 10 -0.65 -3.73 13.88
C PHE A 10 -1.56 -4.84 13.32
N ILE A 11 -1.40 -6.08 13.78
CA ILE A 11 -2.23 -7.22 13.35
C ILE A 11 -3.70 -6.94 13.65
N LYS A 12 -4.04 -6.59 14.90
CA LYS A 12 -5.41 -6.25 15.30
C LYS A 12 -5.98 -5.09 14.48
N THR A 13 -5.14 -4.12 14.18
CA THR A 13 -5.47 -2.95 13.36
C THR A 13 -5.76 -3.35 11.91
N PHE A 14 -4.87 -4.13 11.30
CA PHE A 14 -5.00 -4.65 9.94
C PHE A 14 -6.29 -5.49 9.80
N GLU A 15 -6.52 -6.44 10.72
CA GLU A 15 -7.72 -7.28 10.74
C GLU A 15 -9.00 -6.44 10.77
N ARG A 16 -9.03 -5.42 11.61
CA ARG A 16 -10.18 -4.52 11.76
C ARG A 16 -10.42 -3.67 10.51
N ILE A 17 -9.36 -3.16 9.86
CA ILE A 17 -9.50 -2.36 8.63
C ILE A 17 -10.04 -3.20 7.50
N HIS A 18 -9.40 -4.34 7.26
CA HIS A 18 -9.66 -5.14 6.06
C HIS A 18 -10.74 -6.19 6.26
N ASN A 19 -11.17 -6.41 7.51
CA ASN A 19 -12.08 -7.49 7.90
C ASN A 19 -11.55 -8.86 7.40
N LEU A 20 -10.27 -9.10 7.65
CA LEU A 20 -9.54 -10.31 7.33
C LEU A 20 -8.87 -10.82 8.61
N LYS A 21 -8.93 -12.13 8.84
CA LYS A 21 -8.19 -12.76 9.94
C LYS A 21 -6.75 -13.02 9.50
N VAL A 22 -5.79 -12.59 10.33
CA VAL A 22 -4.36 -12.88 10.13
C VAL A 22 -4.01 -14.19 10.84
N HIS A 23 -3.40 -15.09 10.10
CA HIS A 23 -2.85 -16.34 10.60
C HIS A 23 -1.33 -16.22 10.64
N LYS A 24 -0.72 -16.56 11.78
CA LYS A 24 0.72 -16.68 11.93
C LYS A 24 1.13 -18.06 11.42
N ILE A 25 1.88 -18.14 10.34
CA ILE A 25 2.26 -19.38 9.66
C ILE A 25 3.77 -19.55 9.75
N PRO A 26 4.27 -20.67 10.31
CA PRO A 26 5.70 -20.94 10.39
C PRO A 26 6.33 -21.07 9.00
N LEU A 27 7.51 -20.48 8.85
CA LEU A 27 8.41 -20.67 7.72
C LEU A 27 9.78 -21.07 8.25
N GLU A 28 10.28 -22.21 7.82
CA GLU A 28 11.61 -22.69 8.09
C GLU A 28 12.49 -22.52 6.84
N TYR A 29 13.58 -21.77 6.97
CA TYR A 29 14.57 -21.59 5.93
C TYR A 29 15.51 -22.79 5.83
N SER A 30 16.14 -22.97 4.66
CA SER A 30 17.13 -24.04 4.40
C SER A 30 18.34 -24.01 5.37
N ASN A 31 18.63 -22.87 5.97
CA ASN A 31 19.68 -22.70 6.99
C ASN A 31 19.21 -22.98 8.43
N GLY A 32 18.01 -23.55 8.61
CA GLY A 32 17.42 -23.81 9.93
C GLY A 32 16.79 -22.61 10.62
N LYS A 33 16.86 -21.41 10.05
CA LYS A 33 16.19 -20.23 10.60
C LYS A 33 14.68 -20.40 10.49
N ARG A 34 13.96 -20.05 11.55
CA ARG A 34 12.50 -20.10 11.60
C ARG A 34 11.93 -18.69 11.80
N VAL A 35 10.86 -18.40 11.08
CA VAL A 35 10.13 -17.12 11.14
C VAL A 35 8.63 -17.35 10.99
N LEU A 36 7.83 -16.33 11.32
CA LEU A 36 6.38 -16.37 11.15
C LEU A 36 5.95 -15.47 9.98
N LEU A 37 5.28 -16.07 9.00
CA LEU A 37 4.57 -15.34 7.97
C LEU A 37 3.17 -14.95 8.45
N LEU A 38 2.79 -13.71 8.20
CA LEU A 38 1.44 -13.21 8.48
C LEU A 38 0.57 -13.38 7.25
N MET A 39 -0.34 -14.33 7.24
CA MET A 39 -1.16 -14.67 6.09
C MET A 39 -2.65 -14.53 6.36
N CYS A 40 -3.40 -14.10 5.35
CA CYS A 40 -4.86 -14.00 5.39
C CYS A 40 -5.49 -14.96 4.39
N LYS A 41 -6.55 -15.65 4.80
CA LYS A 41 -7.37 -16.45 3.89
C LYS A 41 -8.24 -15.55 3.02
N CYS A 42 -8.02 -15.55 1.71
CA CYS A 42 -8.74 -14.77 0.71
C CYS A 42 -9.40 -15.71 -0.31
N GLY A 43 -10.64 -16.10 -0.06
CA GLY A 43 -11.32 -17.12 -0.87
C GLY A 43 -10.65 -18.49 -0.73
N ARG A 44 -10.14 -19.05 -1.85
CA ARG A 44 -9.44 -20.35 -1.88
C ARG A 44 -7.92 -20.21 -1.71
N SER A 45 -7.40 -19.02 -1.47
CA SER A 45 -5.95 -18.78 -1.38
C SER A 45 -5.58 -18.13 -0.04
N TYR A 46 -4.34 -18.33 0.39
CA TYR A 46 -3.72 -17.59 1.47
C TYR A 46 -2.78 -16.53 0.89
N ILE A 47 -2.93 -15.29 1.32
CA ILE A 47 -2.14 -14.16 0.83
C ILE A 47 -1.45 -13.51 2.02
N ALA A 48 -0.14 -13.32 1.92
CA ALA A 48 0.62 -12.63 2.95
C ALA A 48 0.27 -11.14 2.95
N LEU A 49 -0.37 -10.68 4.03
CA LEU A 49 -0.83 -9.31 4.26
C LEU A 49 -1.32 -8.60 2.99
N PRO A 50 -2.45 -9.04 2.38
CA PRO A 50 -3.02 -8.36 1.22
C PRO A 50 -3.24 -6.88 1.59
N HIS A 51 -3.05 -5.96 0.64
CA HIS A 51 -3.07 -4.52 0.81
C HIS A 51 -1.78 -3.89 1.38
N CYS A 52 -0.87 -4.66 1.96
CA CYS A 52 0.47 -4.19 2.30
C CYS A 52 1.40 -4.27 1.09
N SER A 53 2.42 -3.43 1.07
CA SER A 53 3.42 -3.45 -0.01
C SER A 53 4.34 -4.66 0.08
N GLU A 54 4.58 -5.15 1.29
CA GLU A 54 5.46 -6.27 1.60
C GLU A 54 4.78 -7.21 2.58
N ALA A 55 5.12 -8.50 2.55
CA ALA A 55 4.81 -9.43 3.62
C ALA A 55 5.73 -9.10 4.81
N TYR A 56 5.14 -8.94 5.97
CA TYR A 56 5.92 -8.76 7.19
C TYR A 56 6.21 -10.12 7.78
N VAL A 57 7.49 -10.43 7.94
CA VAL A 57 7.96 -11.66 8.54
C VAL A 57 8.37 -11.36 9.98
N GLN A 58 7.67 -11.95 10.94
CA GLN A 58 8.03 -11.85 12.36
C GLN A 58 9.12 -12.88 12.66
N THR A 59 10.20 -12.47 13.33
CA THR A 59 11.39 -13.31 13.54
C THR A 59 11.39 -14.16 14.80
N ASP A 60 10.47 -13.92 15.74
CA ASP A 60 10.44 -14.62 17.02
C ASP A 60 9.35 -15.70 17.07
N LEU A 61 9.80 -16.98 17.17
CA LEU A 61 8.94 -18.14 17.35
C LEU A 61 8.79 -18.53 18.82
N SER A 62 9.53 -17.92 19.75
CA SER A 62 9.56 -18.36 21.16
C SER A 62 8.21 -18.27 21.85
N SER A 63 7.31 -17.44 21.37
CA SER A 63 5.95 -17.27 21.90
C SER A 63 4.86 -18.00 21.09
N PHE A 64 5.23 -18.84 20.11
CA PHE A 64 4.26 -19.48 19.23
C PHE A 64 3.83 -20.85 19.78
N ASN A 65 2.79 -20.87 20.62
CA ASN A 65 2.22 -22.07 21.23
C ASN A 65 1.00 -22.65 20.49
N GLN A 66 0.63 -22.13 19.33
CA GLN A 66 -0.55 -22.62 18.61
C GLN A 66 -0.17 -23.63 17.54
N GLN A 67 -0.96 -24.70 17.40
CA GLN A 67 -0.80 -25.63 16.27
C GLN A 67 -1.04 -24.86 14.94
N PRO A 68 -0.05 -24.84 14.03
CA PRO A 68 -0.19 -24.13 12.79
C PRO A 68 -1.19 -24.83 11.86
N LEU A 69 -1.96 -24.06 11.10
CA LEU A 69 -2.85 -24.60 10.06
C LEU A 69 -2.08 -25.35 8.96
N PHE A 70 -0.88 -24.90 8.68
CA PHE A 70 0.13 -25.43 7.77
C PHE A 70 1.46 -24.71 8.05
N SER A 71 2.55 -25.18 7.42
CA SER A 71 3.85 -24.52 7.49
C SER A 71 4.50 -24.47 6.12
N PHE A 72 5.56 -23.67 6.02
CA PHE A 72 6.43 -23.61 4.86
C PHE A 72 7.82 -24.06 5.22
N VAL A 73 8.47 -24.74 4.27
CA VAL A 73 9.88 -25.10 4.33
C VAL A 73 10.56 -24.58 3.07
N GLN A 74 11.65 -23.85 3.21
CA GLN A 74 12.46 -23.42 2.08
C GLN A 74 13.39 -24.54 1.64
N THR A 75 13.32 -24.90 0.37
CA THR A 75 14.23 -25.88 -0.26
C THR A 75 15.59 -25.23 -0.56
N SER A 76 16.61 -26.03 -0.86
CA SER A 76 17.97 -25.58 -1.16
C SER A 76 18.06 -24.63 -2.37
N ASP A 77 17.15 -24.73 -3.32
CA ASP A 77 16.99 -23.83 -4.48
C ASP A 77 16.20 -22.54 -4.17
N GLY A 78 15.82 -22.34 -2.90
CA GLY A 78 15.13 -21.12 -2.43
C GLY A 78 13.62 -21.13 -2.62
N ASN A 79 13.01 -22.17 -3.19
CA ASN A 79 11.56 -22.29 -3.31
C ASN A 79 10.91 -22.64 -1.96
N LEU A 80 9.62 -22.30 -1.81
CA LEU A 80 8.84 -22.70 -0.65
C LEU A 80 7.97 -23.91 -0.98
N LEU A 81 8.11 -24.96 -0.16
CA LEU A 81 7.16 -26.05 -0.07
C LEU A 81 6.17 -25.76 1.07
N CYS A 82 4.89 -25.94 0.80
CA CYS A 82 3.85 -25.87 1.80
C CYS A 82 3.48 -27.27 2.26
N THR A 83 3.32 -27.49 3.56
CA THR A 83 2.93 -28.79 4.13
C THR A 83 1.50 -29.22 3.79
N LYS A 84 0.71 -28.32 3.16
CA LYS A 84 -0.62 -28.63 2.60
C LYS A 84 -0.71 -28.13 1.17
N ASP A 85 -1.45 -28.85 0.34
CA ASP A 85 -1.79 -28.39 -1.02
C ASP A 85 -2.78 -27.23 -0.96
N ILE A 86 -2.25 -26.03 -0.88
CA ILE A 86 -3.00 -24.78 -0.83
C ILE A 86 -2.45 -23.78 -1.83
N LYS A 87 -3.31 -22.90 -2.31
CA LYS A 87 -2.88 -21.74 -3.12
C LYS A 87 -2.41 -20.63 -2.20
N TRP A 88 -1.20 -20.12 -2.43
CA TRP A 88 -0.65 -19.01 -1.67
C TRP A 88 -0.01 -17.95 -2.56
N GLU A 89 0.07 -16.74 -2.02
CA GLU A 89 0.72 -15.57 -2.61
C GLU A 89 1.51 -14.84 -1.51
N ILE A 90 2.80 -14.62 -1.75
CA ILE A 90 3.69 -13.87 -0.87
C ILE A 90 4.30 -12.72 -1.67
N ARG A 91 4.25 -11.51 -1.10
CA ARG A 91 4.80 -10.28 -1.68
C ARG A 91 5.89 -9.78 -0.76
N ASP A 92 7.13 -9.82 -1.20
CA ASP A 92 8.28 -9.42 -0.38
C ASP A 92 9.46 -8.96 -1.23
N ARG A 93 10.54 -8.57 -0.58
CA ARG A 93 11.81 -8.16 -1.19
C ARG A 93 12.62 -9.34 -1.74
N VAL A 94 12.24 -10.55 -1.39
CA VAL A 94 12.84 -11.81 -1.88
C VAL A 94 11.81 -12.64 -2.60
N ALA A 95 12.25 -13.40 -3.58
CA ALA A 95 11.42 -14.39 -4.27
C ALA A 95 11.33 -15.67 -3.45
N PHE A 96 10.14 -16.27 -3.39
CA PHE A 96 9.85 -17.51 -2.66
C PHE A 96 9.41 -18.66 -3.56
N SER A 97 9.42 -18.48 -4.87
CA SER A 97 9.10 -19.52 -5.85
C SER A 97 9.60 -19.14 -7.23
N SER A 98 9.67 -20.11 -8.15
CA SER A 98 9.91 -19.87 -9.57
C SER A 98 8.73 -19.15 -10.27
N ASN A 99 7.52 -19.30 -9.73
CA ASN A 99 6.33 -18.57 -10.20
C ASN A 99 6.31 -17.17 -9.60
N VAL A 100 7.09 -16.24 -10.14
CA VAL A 100 7.29 -14.90 -9.58
C VAL A 100 7.04 -13.81 -10.61
N TYR A 101 6.42 -12.70 -10.16
CA TYR A 101 6.43 -11.42 -10.86
C TYR A 101 7.38 -10.46 -10.16
N ALA A 102 8.38 -9.97 -10.88
CA ALA A 102 9.44 -9.06 -10.38
C ALA A 102 9.31 -7.64 -10.95
N ASP A 103 8.14 -7.27 -11.45
CA ASP A 103 7.89 -5.97 -12.08
C ASP A 103 7.42 -4.88 -11.12
N LYS A 104 7.31 -5.19 -9.82
CA LYS A 104 6.89 -4.26 -8.80
C LYS A 104 8.07 -3.67 -8.04
N LEU A 105 7.89 -2.42 -7.60
CA LEU A 105 8.84 -1.68 -6.79
C LEU A 105 8.10 -0.98 -5.66
N ASN A 106 8.72 -0.89 -4.48
CA ASN A 106 8.38 0.09 -3.46
C ASN A 106 9.42 1.22 -3.49
N PHE A 107 9.11 2.37 -2.91
CA PHE A 107 9.92 3.58 -2.99
C PHE A 107 10.07 4.17 -1.61
N LYS A 108 11.30 4.17 -1.07
CA LYS A 108 11.63 4.69 0.25
C LYS A 108 12.35 6.02 0.13
N ILE A 109 11.99 6.97 0.97
CA ILE A 109 12.71 8.22 1.19
C ILE A 109 13.14 8.23 2.64
N ASP A 110 14.44 8.38 2.90
CA ASP A 110 14.98 8.65 4.22
C ASP A 110 14.73 10.12 4.54
N LEU A 111 14.00 10.36 5.63
CA LEU A 111 13.54 11.71 5.99
C LEU A 111 14.67 12.46 6.71
N GLN A 112 14.74 13.78 6.45
CA GLN A 112 15.66 14.70 7.10
C GLN A 112 14.88 15.94 7.55
N GLU A 113 15.37 16.67 8.54
CA GLU A 113 14.71 17.87 9.06
C GLU A 113 14.40 18.90 7.96
N ASP A 114 15.38 19.18 7.10
CA ASP A 114 15.15 19.96 5.88
C ASP A 114 14.70 19.06 4.73
N LEU A 115 13.39 18.78 4.69
CA LEU A 115 12.80 18.00 3.58
C LEU A 115 13.05 18.60 2.20
N MET A 116 13.18 19.93 2.10
CA MET A 116 13.34 20.56 0.80
C MET A 116 14.72 20.27 0.21
N SER A 117 15.74 20.08 1.03
CA SER A 117 17.10 19.73 0.57
C SER A 117 17.15 18.36 -0.12
N LEU A 118 16.27 17.43 0.25
CA LEU A 118 16.17 16.09 -0.37
C LEU A 118 15.75 16.13 -1.85
N PHE A 119 15.16 17.22 -2.32
CA PHE A 119 14.52 17.26 -3.63
C PHE A 119 15.30 18.09 -4.63
N SER A 120 15.25 17.68 -5.90
CA SER A 120 15.77 18.47 -7.01
C SER A 120 15.09 19.84 -7.09
N SER A 121 15.77 20.81 -7.71
CA SER A 121 15.24 22.18 -7.92
C SER A 121 13.86 22.15 -8.61
N ASN A 122 13.64 21.24 -9.55
CA ASN A 122 12.37 21.08 -10.25
C ASN A 122 11.24 20.63 -9.31
N VAL A 123 11.51 19.68 -8.41
CA VAL A 123 10.49 19.22 -7.43
C VAL A 123 10.19 20.33 -6.42
N ARG A 124 11.23 21.01 -5.91
CA ARG A 124 11.05 22.17 -5.02
C ARG A 124 10.19 23.25 -5.67
N ARG A 125 10.46 23.58 -6.94
CA ARG A 125 9.66 24.55 -7.72
C ARG A 125 8.20 24.12 -7.82
N LYS A 126 7.93 22.85 -8.10
CA LYS A 126 6.55 22.31 -8.21
C LYS A 126 5.79 22.38 -6.88
N ILE A 127 6.44 22.04 -5.77
CA ILE A 127 5.86 22.16 -4.42
C ILE A 127 5.52 23.62 -4.10
N ARG A 128 6.47 24.54 -4.32
CA ARG A 128 6.24 25.98 -4.11
C ARG A 128 5.12 26.51 -4.99
N LYS A 129 5.08 26.10 -6.27
CA LYS A 129 4.04 26.51 -7.21
C LYS A 129 2.66 26.04 -6.78
N ALA A 130 2.51 24.80 -6.32
CA ALA A 130 1.25 24.29 -5.78
C ALA A 130 0.76 25.16 -4.62
N LYS A 131 1.65 25.54 -3.70
CA LYS A 131 1.34 26.43 -2.57
C LYS A 131 0.97 27.83 -3.04
N SER A 132 1.71 28.42 -3.99
CA SER A 132 1.44 29.79 -4.50
C SER A 132 0.12 29.89 -5.29
N ILE A 133 -0.38 28.81 -5.86
CA ILE A 133 -1.69 28.75 -6.53
C ILE A 133 -2.85 28.70 -5.51
N GLY A 134 -2.56 28.49 -4.22
CA GLY A 134 -3.57 28.40 -3.16
C GLY A 134 -4.05 26.97 -2.90
N ILE A 135 -3.26 25.95 -3.23
CA ILE A 135 -3.58 24.57 -2.82
C ILE A 135 -3.38 24.45 -1.32
N GLU A 136 -4.47 24.19 -0.61
CA GLU A 136 -4.50 23.89 0.83
C GLU A 136 -4.65 22.41 1.08
N ILE A 137 -3.89 21.85 2.02
CA ILE A 137 -4.02 20.45 2.42
C ILE A 137 -4.56 20.36 3.83
N LYS A 138 -5.74 19.72 3.97
CA LYS A 138 -6.44 19.56 5.25
C LYS A 138 -6.38 18.10 5.70
N THR A 139 -6.11 17.90 7.00
CA THR A 139 -6.07 16.61 7.66
C THR A 139 -7.16 16.42 8.70
N THR A 140 -7.91 17.47 8.97
CA THR A 140 -9.04 17.52 9.90
C THR A 140 -10.22 18.26 9.26
N GLY A 141 -11.44 18.06 9.75
CA GLY A 141 -12.63 18.74 9.28
C GLY A 141 -13.84 17.82 9.09
N ARG A 142 -15.04 18.41 9.26
CA ARG A 142 -16.32 17.70 9.24
C ARG A 142 -16.57 16.91 7.94
N HIS A 143 -16.11 17.41 6.81
CA HIS A 143 -16.38 16.83 5.50
C HIS A 143 -15.23 16.01 4.91
N LEU A 144 -14.10 15.93 5.62
CA LEU A 144 -12.85 15.36 5.10
C LEU A 144 -13.03 13.97 4.47
N ILE A 145 -13.74 13.05 5.15
CA ILE A 145 -13.96 11.69 4.64
C ILE A 145 -14.84 11.70 3.37
N ARG A 146 -15.84 12.58 3.32
CA ARG A 146 -16.71 12.70 2.16
C ARG A 146 -15.92 13.17 0.96
N ASP A 147 -15.11 14.17 1.15
CA ASP A 147 -14.34 14.83 0.09
C ASP A 147 -13.19 13.94 -0.37
N PHE A 148 -12.50 13.28 0.56
CA PHE A 148 -11.54 12.22 0.23
C PHE A 148 -12.19 11.16 -0.66
N TYR A 149 -13.32 10.59 -0.22
CA TYR A 149 -13.95 9.49 -0.92
C TYR A 149 -14.51 9.91 -2.29
N LYS A 150 -14.94 11.15 -2.44
CA LYS A 150 -15.36 11.73 -3.73
C LYS A 150 -14.22 11.70 -4.75
N VAL A 151 -13.07 12.25 -4.40
CA VAL A 151 -11.88 12.28 -5.27
C VAL A 151 -11.35 10.86 -5.53
N TYR A 152 -11.15 10.08 -4.48
CA TYR A 152 -10.56 8.74 -4.57
C TYR A 152 -11.42 7.80 -5.41
N SER A 153 -12.71 7.69 -5.11
CA SER A 153 -13.60 6.76 -5.81
C SER A 153 -13.76 7.11 -7.29
N LYS A 154 -13.89 8.41 -7.60
CA LYS A 154 -13.96 8.89 -8.99
C LYS A 154 -12.69 8.51 -9.75
N ARG A 155 -11.52 8.81 -9.18
CA ARG A 155 -10.24 8.53 -9.83
C ARG A 155 -10.01 7.04 -10.05
N MET A 156 -10.30 6.19 -9.07
CA MET A 156 -10.18 4.74 -9.23
C MET A 156 -11.13 4.19 -10.31
N PHE A 157 -12.34 4.71 -10.38
CA PHE A 157 -13.28 4.37 -11.45
C PHE A 157 -12.74 4.74 -12.84
N GLU A 158 -12.23 5.97 -13.01
CA GLU A 158 -11.58 6.43 -14.25
C GLU A 158 -10.40 5.56 -14.66
N LEU A 159 -9.66 5.02 -13.69
CA LEU A 159 -8.55 4.09 -13.92
C LEU A 159 -9.02 2.66 -14.26
N GLY A 160 -10.32 2.37 -14.14
CA GLY A 160 -10.86 1.03 -14.34
C GLY A 160 -10.46 0.07 -13.22
N SER A 161 -10.31 0.56 -12.00
CA SER A 161 -9.86 -0.19 -10.84
C SER A 161 -10.95 -0.26 -9.77
N PRO A 162 -11.23 -1.44 -9.19
CA PRO A 162 -12.02 -1.54 -7.98
C PRO A 162 -11.41 -0.73 -6.83
N PHE A 163 -12.23 -0.25 -5.91
CA PHE A 163 -11.78 0.61 -4.82
C PHE A 163 -12.50 0.30 -3.50
N CYS A 164 -11.87 0.64 -2.38
CA CYS A 164 -12.42 0.41 -1.05
C CYS A 164 -13.70 1.21 -0.81
N SER A 165 -14.49 0.78 0.17
CA SER A 165 -15.71 1.49 0.55
C SER A 165 -15.41 2.73 1.40
N LYS A 166 -16.38 3.65 1.50
CA LYS A 166 -16.29 4.79 2.42
C LYS A 166 -16.14 4.33 3.88
N ALA A 167 -16.72 3.17 4.22
CA ALA A 167 -16.60 2.58 5.56
C ALA A 167 -15.15 2.14 5.85
N ASP A 168 -14.45 1.59 4.85
CA ASP A 168 -13.04 1.19 5.00
C ASP A 168 -12.15 2.43 5.21
N VAL A 169 -12.41 3.52 4.49
CA VAL A 169 -11.71 4.81 4.71
C VAL A 169 -11.97 5.34 6.12
N LYS A 170 -13.21 5.24 6.63
CA LYS A 170 -13.53 5.61 8.02
C LYS A 170 -12.75 4.78 9.05
N LYS A 171 -12.51 3.50 8.76
CA LYS A 171 -11.71 2.64 9.65
C LYS A 171 -10.26 3.14 9.73
N ILE A 172 -9.66 3.54 8.61
CA ILE A 172 -8.30 4.13 8.59
C ILE A 172 -8.21 5.33 9.54
N LEU A 173 -9.20 6.22 9.52
CA LEU A 173 -9.22 7.40 10.42
C LEU A 173 -9.41 7.06 11.90
N LYS A 174 -10.09 5.96 12.22
CA LYS A 174 -10.27 5.52 13.60
C LYS A 174 -9.04 4.87 14.19
N LEU A 175 -8.02 4.62 13.37
CA LEU A 175 -6.75 4.10 13.83
C LEU A 175 -5.87 5.26 14.31
N LYS A 176 -5.22 5.08 15.46
CA LYS A 176 -4.17 6.00 15.93
C LYS A 176 -3.01 6.14 14.92
N THR A 177 -2.89 5.17 14.01
CA THR A 177 -1.80 5.04 13.05
C THR A 177 -2.13 5.52 11.63
N GLY A 178 -3.39 5.94 11.37
CA GLY A 178 -3.84 6.37 10.04
C GLY A 178 -4.20 7.84 9.98
N LYS A 179 -3.79 8.53 8.91
CA LYS A 179 -4.11 9.93 8.64
C LYS A 179 -4.65 10.10 7.21
N ILE A 180 -5.61 10.99 7.03
CA ILE A 180 -6.12 11.38 5.72
C ILE A 180 -5.66 12.79 5.39
N PHE A 181 -5.29 12.99 4.13
CA PHE A 181 -4.92 14.27 3.55
C PHE A 181 -5.85 14.54 2.37
N VAL A 182 -6.46 15.71 2.35
CA VAL A 182 -7.28 16.17 1.22
C VAL A 182 -6.77 17.53 0.76
N ALA A 183 -6.41 17.60 -0.51
CA ALA A 183 -6.00 18.83 -1.16
C ALA A 183 -7.21 19.57 -1.71
N TYR A 184 -7.29 20.86 -1.43
CA TYR A 184 -8.34 21.77 -1.88
C TYR A 184 -7.75 22.90 -2.74
N LEU A 185 -8.49 23.31 -3.74
CA LEU A 185 -8.29 24.56 -4.48
C LEU A 185 -9.65 25.23 -4.61
N ASN A 186 -9.75 26.49 -4.19
CA ASN A 186 -11.02 27.26 -4.18
C ASN A 186 -12.19 26.46 -3.55
N ASN A 187 -11.96 25.88 -2.37
CA ASN A 187 -12.89 25.00 -1.64
C ASN A 187 -13.31 23.71 -2.36
N GLN A 188 -12.76 23.42 -3.54
CA GLN A 188 -12.97 22.16 -4.25
C GLN A 188 -11.91 21.14 -3.84
N ALA A 189 -12.31 19.93 -3.42
CA ALA A 189 -11.40 18.82 -3.19
C ALA A 189 -10.86 18.28 -4.54
N ILE A 190 -9.53 18.35 -4.72
CA ILE A 190 -8.83 17.99 -5.95
C ILE A 190 -7.80 16.87 -5.77
N GLY A 191 -7.49 16.50 -4.54
CA GLY A 191 -6.55 15.43 -4.23
C GLY A 191 -6.90 14.75 -2.92
N ALA A 192 -6.57 13.46 -2.80
CA ALA A 192 -6.88 12.62 -1.66
C ALA A 192 -5.77 11.60 -1.42
N ALA A 193 -5.25 11.52 -0.21
CA ALA A 193 -4.21 10.57 0.17
C ALA A 193 -4.44 10.03 1.58
N THR A 194 -3.99 8.81 1.85
CA THR A 194 -3.91 8.24 3.20
C THR A 194 -2.48 7.89 3.54
N LEU A 195 -2.13 8.15 4.78
CA LEU A 195 -0.85 7.81 5.36
C LEU A 195 -1.09 6.79 6.47
N ILE A 196 -0.35 5.69 6.49
CA ILE A 196 -0.44 4.64 7.50
C ILE A 196 0.96 4.43 8.08
N ARG A 197 1.05 4.34 9.41
CA ARG A 197 2.30 3.95 10.08
C ARG A 197 2.54 2.46 9.81
N ARG A 198 3.72 2.12 9.31
CA ARG A 198 4.16 0.75 9.05
C ARG A 198 4.77 0.11 10.29
N ASP A 199 5.62 0.87 10.95
CA ASP A 199 6.37 0.53 12.15
C ASP A 199 6.65 1.82 12.95
N ASP A 200 7.42 1.73 14.01
CA ASP A 200 7.71 2.88 14.88
C ASP A 200 8.49 4.00 14.16
N LYS A 201 9.19 3.67 13.07
CA LYS A 201 10.11 4.57 12.36
C LYS A 201 9.66 4.92 10.95
N SER A 202 8.55 4.39 10.46
CA SER A 202 8.17 4.60 9.08
C SER A 202 6.68 4.74 8.82
N PHE A 203 6.36 5.53 7.77
CA PHE A 203 5.02 5.69 7.22
C PHE A 203 4.95 5.31 5.74
N GLU A 204 3.79 4.87 5.31
CA GLU A 204 3.52 4.55 3.91
C GLU A 204 2.24 5.22 3.41
N ASN A 205 2.31 5.77 2.20
CA ASN A 205 1.15 6.18 1.44
C ASN A 205 0.39 4.93 0.95
N ALA A 206 -0.82 4.71 1.46
CA ALA A 206 -1.61 3.54 1.14
C ALA A 206 -2.65 3.77 0.03
N LEU A 207 -3.37 4.90 0.08
CA LEU A 207 -4.35 5.29 -0.94
C LEU A 207 -4.00 6.68 -1.46
N PHE A 208 -4.01 6.85 -2.78
CA PHE A 208 -3.65 8.10 -3.41
C PHE A 208 -4.48 8.35 -4.67
N ALA A 209 -5.00 9.55 -4.80
CA ALA A 209 -5.74 9.97 -5.99
C ALA A 209 -5.67 11.48 -6.17
N THR A 210 -5.59 11.95 -7.41
CA THR A 210 -5.75 13.36 -7.77
C THR A 210 -6.72 13.48 -8.95
N GLU A 211 -7.48 14.55 -8.97
CA GLU A 211 -8.35 14.89 -10.09
C GLU A 211 -7.51 15.22 -11.32
N ARG A 212 -7.77 14.54 -12.45
CA ARG A 212 -6.96 14.63 -13.66
C ARG A 212 -6.83 16.07 -14.19
N ASN A 213 -7.92 16.83 -14.15
CA ASN A 213 -7.97 18.19 -14.65
C ASN A 213 -7.13 19.19 -13.85
N PHE A 214 -6.70 18.80 -12.62
CA PHE A 214 -5.89 19.62 -11.72
C PHE A 214 -4.44 19.15 -11.60
N ASN A 215 -4.01 18.16 -12.40
CA ASN A 215 -2.64 17.63 -12.31
C ASN A 215 -1.57 18.70 -12.64
N HIS A 216 -1.88 19.66 -13.50
CA HIS A 216 -0.98 20.76 -13.88
C HIS A 216 -0.71 21.75 -12.75
N PHE A 217 -1.49 21.72 -11.66
CA PHE A 217 -1.26 22.47 -10.44
C PHE A 217 -0.35 21.76 -9.43
N TYR A 218 0.23 20.62 -9.81
CA TYR A 218 1.18 19.88 -8.99
C TYR A 218 0.64 19.36 -7.66
N THR A 219 -0.66 19.09 -7.58
CA THR A 219 -1.35 18.60 -6.38
C THR A 219 -0.68 17.37 -5.76
N SER A 220 -0.20 16.44 -6.61
CA SER A 220 0.49 15.22 -6.15
C SER A 220 1.78 15.53 -5.40
N TYR A 221 2.54 16.55 -5.82
CA TYR A 221 3.78 16.95 -5.15
C TYR A 221 3.49 17.58 -3.77
N ALA A 222 2.47 18.44 -3.70
CA ALA A 222 2.06 19.04 -2.45
C ALA A 222 1.57 17.99 -1.44
N LEU A 223 0.75 17.02 -1.87
CA LEU A 223 0.27 15.94 -1.01
C LEU A 223 1.42 15.09 -0.46
N HIS A 224 2.36 14.66 -1.29
CA HIS A 224 3.51 13.89 -0.82
C HIS A 224 4.39 14.69 0.14
N TYR A 225 4.62 15.97 -0.15
CA TYR A 225 5.39 16.85 0.73
C TYR A 225 4.74 16.98 2.12
N GLU A 226 3.43 17.24 2.20
CA GLU A 226 2.74 17.34 3.48
C GLU A 226 2.66 16.01 4.24
N MET A 227 2.56 14.88 3.54
CA MET A 227 2.65 13.55 4.19
C MET A 227 4.04 13.29 4.77
N MET A 228 5.11 13.65 4.06
CA MET A 228 6.49 13.54 4.57
C MET A 228 6.72 14.46 5.76
N LYS A 229 6.25 15.71 5.69
CA LYS A 229 6.31 16.67 6.81
C LYS A 229 5.60 16.14 8.05
N PHE A 230 4.39 15.58 7.89
CA PHE A 230 3.67 14.94 8.98
C PHE A 230 4.45 13.74 9.54
N SER A 231 5.05 12.92 8.68
CA SER A 231 5.85 11.76 9.12
C SER A 231 7.03 12.18 9.99
N LEU A 232 7.72 13.28 9.63
CA LEU A 232 8.78 13.86 10.45
C LEU A 232 8.27 14.37 11.81
N GLN A 233 7.14 15.05 11.83
CA GLN A 233 6.51 15.51 13.07
C GLN A 233 6.18 14.36 14.02
N GLU A 234 5.85 13.20 13.46
CA GLU A 234 5.64 11.93 14.18
C GLU A 234 6.95 11.14 14.45
N LYS A 235 8.10 11.78 14.27
CA LYS A 235 9.45 11.23 14.51
C LYS A 235 9.79 10.00 13.65
N ALA A 236 9.22 9.89 12.46
CA ALA A 236 9.59 8.86 11.52
C ALA A 236 10.92 9.17 10.83
N GLU A 237 11.72 8.14 10.62
CA GLU A 237 13.00 8.20 9.90
C GLU A 237 12.81 7.99 8.39
N SER A 238 11.70 7.36 7.97
CA SER A 238 11.46 7.10 6.55
C SER A 238 10.00 7.19 6.14
N TYR A 239 9.80 7.52 4.85
CA TYR A 239 8.51 7.61 4.18
C TYR A 239 8.51 6.73 2.93
N TYR A 240 7.46 5.94 2.78
CA TYR A 240 7.25 5.09 1.60
C TYR A 240 6.17 5.68 0.70
N LEU A 241 6.51 5.91 -0.56
CA LEU A 241 5.56 6.38 -1.58
C LEU A 241 4.56 5.30 -2.01
N GLY A 242 4.67 4.09 -1.45
CA GLY A 242 3.93 2.91 -1.86
C GLY A 242 4.45 2.30 -3.17
N ARG A 243 3.89 1.16 -3.53
CA ARG A 243 4.37 0.38 -4.69
C ARG A 243 3.88 0.91 -6.04
N SER A 244 4.62 0.60 -7.11
CA SER A 244 4.17 0.74 -8.49
C SER A 244 4.79 -0.33 -9.39
N THR A 245 4.28 -0.43 -10.60
CA THR A 245 4.85 -1.29 -11.64
C THR A 245 6.03 -0.57 -12.28
N ARG A 246 7.14 -1.29 -12.51
CA ARG A 246 8.33 -0.77 -13.21
C ARG A 246 7.94 -0.17 -14.56
N SER A 247 8.58 0.94 -14.92
CA SER A 247 8.35 1.68 -16.17
C SER A 247 6.94 2.23 -16.38
N SER A 248 6.07 2.20 -15.36
CA SER A 248 4.77 2.87 -15.42
C SER A 248 4.88 4.38 -15.24
N SER A 249 3.85 5.13 -15.65
CA SER A 249 3.80 6.58 -15.39
C SER A 249 3.86 6.93 -13.90
N VAL A 250 3.34 6.06 -13.03
CA VAL A 250 3.41 6.22 -11.58
C VAL A 250 4.84 6.00 -11.08
N HIS A 251 5.56 5.02 -11.62
CA HIS A 251 6.99 4.82 -11.35
C HIS A 251 7.79 6.08 -11.71
N ASN A 252 7.64 6.57 -12.94
CA ASN A 252 8.34 7.77 -13.39
C ASN A 252 8.03 9.00 -12.53
N PHE A 253 6.77 9.17 -12.11
CA PHE A 253 6.40 10.23 -11.18
C PHE A 253 7.14 10.10 -9.83
N LYS A 254 7.17 8.89 -9.24
CA LYS A 254 7.81 8.66 -7.93
C LYS A 254 9.31 8.89 -7.96
N ARG A 255 9.98 8.56 -9.05
CA ARG A 255 11.42 8.83 -9.25
C ARG A 255 11.78 10.31 -9.15
N HIS A 256 10.86 11.22 -9.39
CA HIS A 256 11.12 12.66 -9.20
C HIS A 256 11.54 13.02 -7.77
N PHE A 257 11.09 12.25 -6.78
CA PHE A 257 11.47 12.46 -5.38
C PHE A 257 12.81 11.82 -5.00
N SER A 258 13.56 11.27 -5.97
CA SER A 258 14.85 10.60 -5.76
C SER A 258 14.82 9.52 -4.67
N PRO A 259 13.82 8.62 -4.67
CA PRO A 259 13.69 7.60 -3.65
C PRO A 259 14.67 6.46 -3.87
N ILE A 260 14.92 5.69 -2.82
CA ILE A 260 15.52 4.37 -2.91
C ILE A 260 14.47 3.42 -3.49
N GLU A 261 14.75 2.82 -4.64
CA GLU A 261 13.88 1.83 -5.29
C GLU A 261 14.12 0.46 -4.68
N ILE A 262 13.07 -0.14 -4.11
CA ILE A 262 13.12 -1.45 -3.47
C ILE A 262 12.36 -2.44 -4.36
N PRO A 263 13.04 -3.43 -4.98
CA PRO A 263 12.39 -4.48 -5.75
C PRO A 263 11.41 -5.28 -4.88
N LEU A 264 10.26 -5.61 -5.47
CA LEU A 264 9.27 -6.47 -4.86
C LEU A 264 8.99 -7.67 -5.74
N TYR A 265 9.00 -8.84 -5.14
CA TYR A 265 8.72 -10.11 -5.78
C TYR A 265 7.37 -10.63 -5.30
N TRP A 266 6.48 -10.89 -6.25
CA TRP A 266 5.20 -11.50 -5.98
C TRP A 266 5.26 -12.97 -6.34
N SER A 267 5.49 -13.80 -5.33
CA SER A 267 5.64 -15.25 -5.46
C SER A 267 4.31 -15.97 -5.27
N TYR A 268 4.09 -16.99 -6.07
CA TYR A 268 2.84 -17.74 -6.10
C TYR A 268 3.13 -19.25 -6.03
N SER A 269 2.25 -20.00 -5.39
CA SER A 269 2.30 -21.48 -5.43
C SER A 269 2.04 -22.07 -6.83
N HIS A 270 1.33 -21.32 -7.69
CA HIS A 270 0.94 -21.76 -9.03
C HIS A 270 1.06 -20.58 -10.00
N PRO A 271 1.30 -20.83 -11.30
CA PRO A 271 1.28 -19.78 -12.31
C PRO A 271 -0.02 -18.98 -12.25
N LYS A 272 0.07 -17.67 -12.10
CA LYS A 272 -1.08 -16.79 -11.97
C LYS A 272 -1.08 -15.76 -13.10
N LYS A 273 -2.20 -15.65 -13.83
CA LYS A 273 -2.39 -14.55 -14.79
C LYS A 273 -2.64 -13.25 -14.03
N ASN A 274 -1.94 -12.18 -14.41
CA ASN A 274 -2.14 -10.87 -13.81
C ASN A 274 -3.45 -10.23 -14.31
N ILE A 275 -4.52 -10.43 -13.56
CA ILE A 275 -5.85 -9.89 -13.89
C ILE A 275 -5.87 -8.36 -13.84
N ARG A 276 -5.00 -7.73 -13.02
CA ARG A 276 -4.96 -6.27 -12.85
C ARG A 276 -4.54 -5.51 -14.10
N ASP A 277 -3.74 -6.12 -14.96
CA ASP A 277 -3.25 -5.49 -16.17
C ASP A 277 -4.13 -5.79 -17.39
N ASN A 278 -5.21 -6.55 -17.21
CA ASN A 278 -6.15 -6.87 -18.27
C ASN A 278 -6.90 -5.61 -18.74
N LYS A 279 -6.54 -5.15 -19.95
CA LYS A 279 -7.12 -3.94 -20.55
C LYS A 279 -8.63 -4.07 -20.79
N LEU A 280 -9.11 -5.28 -21.14
CA LEU A 280 -10.52 -5.53 -21.39
C LEU A 280 -11.34 -5.39 -20.10
N LEU A 281 -10.90 -5.99 -18.99
CA LEU A 281 -11.57 -5.86 -17.70
C LEU A 281 -11.63 -4.41 -17.23
N LYS A 282 -10.55 -3.64 -17.43
CA LYS A 282 -10.53 -2.20 -17.14
C LYS A 282 -11.53 -1.42 -17.99
N LYS A 283 -11.69 -1.78 -19.27
CA LYS A 283 -12.67 -1.17 -20.19
C LYS A 283 -14.10 -1.50 -19.73
N LEU A 284 -14.40 -2.77 -19.48
CA LEU A 284 -15.69 -3.22 -18.97
C LEU A 284 -16.07 -2.56 -17.63
N TRP A 285 -15.09 -2.40 -16.73
CA TRP A 285 -15.31 -1.70 -15.45
C TRP A 285 -15.78 -0.27 -15.64
N ARG A 286 -15.21 0.46 -16.61
CA ARG A 286 -15.58 1.86 -16.90
C ARG A 286 -16.95 2.01 -17.55
N LEU A 287 -17.50 0.94 -18.13
CA LEU A 287 -18.85 0.93 -18.70
C LEU A 287 -19.95 0.77 -17.63
N LEU A 288 -19.59 0.34 -16.41
CA LEU A 288 -20.53 0.24 -15.31
C LEU A 288 -21.03 1.63 -14.90
N PRO A 289 -22.31 1.78 -14.50
CA PRO A 289 -22.72 2.99 -13.81
C PRO A 289 -21.87 3.24 -12.56
N PHE A 290 -21.43 4.48 -12.34
CA PHE A 290 -20.56 4.82 -11.22
C PHE A 290 -21.13 4.40 -9.85
N ARG A 291 -22.47 4.48 -9.68
CA ARG A 291 -23.14 4.00 -8.45
C ARG A 291 -22.97 2.47 -8.28
N ALA A 292 -23.15 1.70 -9.36
CA ALA A 292 -22.95 0.25 -9.34
C ALA A 292 -21.50 -0.12 -9.05
N SER A 293 -20.52 0.59 -9.63
CA SER A 293 -19.09 0.36 -9.37
C SER A 293 -18.71 0.57 -7.89
N LYS A 294 -19.37 1.50 -7.17
CA LYS A 294 -19.18 1.69 -5.73
C LYS A 294 -19.69 0.49 -4.91
N PHE A 295 -20.78 -0.11 -5.34
CA PHE A 295 -21.36 -1.27 -4.66
C PHE A 295 -20.53 -2.53 -4.93
N ILE A 296 -20.22 -2.79 -6.19
CA ILE A 296 -19.47 -3.98 -6.63
C ILE A 296 -17.99 -3.87 -6.21
N GLY A 297 -17.41 -2.68 -6.28
CA GLY A 297 -16.00 -2.41 -6.01
C GLY A 297 -15.54 -2.88 -4.64
N LYS A 298 -16.38 -2.72 -3.60
CA LYS A 298 -16.07 -3.16 -2.23
C LYS A 298 -15.80 -4.68 -2.11
N PHE A 299 -16.46 -5.50 -2.96
CA PHE A 299 -16.27 -6.96 -2.95
C PHE A 299 -14.99 -7.36 -3.69
N PHE A 300 -14.74 -6.73 -4.85
CA PHE A 300 -13.54 -7.01 -5.64
C PHE A 300 -12.27 -6.43 -5.02
N TYR A 301 -12.34 -5.25 -4.40
CA TYR A 301 -11.20 -4.63 -3.73
C TYR A 301 -10.55 -5.56 -2.72
N LYS A 302 -11.32 -6.23 -1.89
CA LYS A 302 -10.83 -7.18 -0.88
C LYS A 302 -10.12 -8.43 -1.47
N ARG A 303 -10.39 -8.76 -2.73
CA ARG A 303 -9.84 -9.95 -3.40
C ARG A 303 -8.68 -9.63 -4.34
N ILE A 304 -8.57 -8.39 -4.79
CA ILE A 304 -7.59 -7.97 -5.79
C ILE A 304 -6.37 -7.29 -5.14
N TYR A 305 -6.53 -6.64 -4.01
CA TYR A 305 -5.46 -5.86 -3.37
C TYR A 305 -4.92 -6.58 -2.11
#